data_7060407a2d42103ffb1b6e93631f9476
#
_entry.id   7060407a2d42103ffb1b6e93631f9476
#
_cell.length_a   1.000
_cell.length_b   1.000
_cell.length_c   1.000
_cell.angle_alpha   90.00
_cell.angle_beta   90.00
_cell.angle_gamma   90.00
#
_symmetry.space_group_name_H-M   'P 1'
#
loop_
_entity.id
_entity.type
_entity.pdbx_description
1 polymer ?
#
loop_
_entity_poly.entity_id
_entity_poly.type
_entity_poly.pdbx_seq_one_letter_code
_entity_poly.pdbx_strand_id
1 'polypeptide(L)'
;DLDWIYERQLIELPIDGVDRQIVLTAGKMALYDAIDATTGEYVFSIDLGLQNLVSAIDPITGAKTLNPNAAPNAEDTRLVCPFANGGRNWQSAAYNPDTKMLYLPLSEICMNGGPTGNGGLLSSGSQLTPTPLPDSDGKFGRMQAVNLGTRELDWSFREVVSPTSAALATAGGVVFGGALDESFKAFDDARDRKSTRLN
;
A
#
# COMPACT_ATOMS: atom_id res chain seq x y z
N ASP A 1 -0.06 11.33 -8.64
CA ASP A 1 -0.06 10.21 -9.58
C ASP A 1 -0.82 9.04 -8.97
N LEU A 2 -1.82 8.52 -9.68
CA LEU A 2 -2.79 7.56 -9.17
C LEU A 2 -2.84 6.27 -10.01
N ASP A 3 -1.69 5.87 -10.56
CA ASP A 3 -1.59 4.72 -11.44
C ASP A 3 -2.06 3.41 -10.79
N TRP A 4 -2.73 2.60 -11.60
CA TRP A 4 -3.27 1.27 -11.25
C TRP A 4 -2.69 0.17 -12.14
N ILE A 5 -1.46 0.31 -12.61
CA ILE A 5 -0.83 -0.54 -13.63
C ILE A 5 -0.10 -1.76 -13.07
N TYR A 6 -0.11 -1.94 -11.76
CA TYR A 6 0.66 -2.99 -11.08
C TYR A 6 -0.07 -4.35 -11.09
N GLU A 7 0.48 -5.30 -10.36
CA GLU A 7 -0.02 -6.67 -10.31
C GLU A 7 -1.54 -6.77 -10.04
N ARG A 8 -2.10 -7.83 -10.56
CA ARG A 8 -3.44 -8.32 -10.25
C ARG A 8 -3.30 -9.70 -9.67
N GLN A 9 -3.76 -9.92 -8.45
CA GLN A 9 -3.72 -11.21 -7.80
C GLN A 9 -5.09 -11.85 -7.91
N LEU A 10 -5.15 -13.05 -8.53
CA LEU A 10 -6.34 -13.87 -8.54
C LEU A 10 -6.23 -14.84 -7.35
N ILE A 11 -7.11 -14.70 -6.39
CA ILE A 11 -7.12 -15.46 -5.15
C ILE A 11 -8.49 -16.06 -4.90
N GLU A 12 -8.55 -17.15 -4.14
CA GLU A 12 -9.80 -17.67 -3.60
C GLU A 12 -9.96 -17.18 -2.16
N LEU A 13 -11.12 -16.60 -1.86
CA LEU A 13 -11.40 -16.02 -0.55
C LEU A 13 -12.87 -16.29 -0.17
N PRO A 14 -13.15 -16.74 1.06
CA PRO A 14 -14.51 -16.85 1.55
C PRO A 14 -15.10 -15.45 1.80
N ILE A 15 -16.18 -15.14 1.09
CA ILE A 15 -16.97 -13.94 1.25
C ILE A 15 -18.38 -14.34 1.68
N ASP A 16 -18.80 -13.91 2.86
CA ASP A 16 -20.10 -14.25 3.43
C ASP A 16 -20.37 -15.77 3.46
N GLY A 17 -19.32 -16.55 3.74
CA GLY A 17 -19.38 -18.01 3.83
C GLY A 17 -19.39 -18.76 2.50
N VAL A 18 -19.18 -18.06 1.38
CA VAL A 18 -19.08 -18.64 0.04
C VAL A 18 -17.68 -18.36 -0.52
N ASP A 19 -16.99 -19.40 -0.97
CA ASP A 19 -15.69 -19.24 -1.64
C ASP A 19 -15.90 -18.58 -3.01
N ARG A 20 -15.23 -17.45 -3.20
CA ARG A 20 -15.25 -16.68 -4.46
C ARG A 20 -13.84 -16.49 -5.00
N GLN A 21 -13.74 -16.45 -6.31
CA GLN A 21 -12.54 -15.99 -6.98
C GLN A 21 -12.52 -14.47 -7.02
N ILE A 22 -11.50 -13.87 -6.42
CA ILE A 22 -11.35 -12.45 -6.26
C ILE A 22 -10.14 -11.96 -7.04
N VAL A 23 -10.31 -10.93 -7.85
CA VAL A 23 -9.20 -10.11 -8.36
C VAL A 23 -8.90 -9.04 -7.33
N LEU A 24 -7.74 -9.13 -6.72
CA LEU A 24 -7.24 -8.16 -5.75
C LEU A 24 -6.20 -7.26 -6.43
N THR A 25 -6.36 -5.95 -6.32
CA THR A 25 -5.49 -4.97 -6.97
C THR A 25 -5.35 -3.70 -6.16
N ALA A 26 -4.22 -3.04 -6.29
CA ALA A 26 -4.00 -1.71 -5.75
C ALA A 26 -3.13 -0.86 -6.67
N GLY A 27 -3.38 0.43 -6.64
CA GLY A 27 -2.54 1.44 -7.27
C GLY A 27 -1.59 2.14 -6.29
N LYS A 28 -1.02 3.24 -6.74
CA LYS A 28 -0.08 4.08 -5.97
C LYS A 28 -0.65 4.63 -4.67
N MET A 29 -1.95 4.82 -4.56
CA MET A 29 -2.60 5.24 -3.30
C MET A 29 -2.52 4.21 -2.19
N ALA A 30 -2.09 2.97 -2.48
CA ALA A 30 -2.10 1.87 -1.52
C ALA A 30 -3.50 1.60 -0.93
N LEU A 31 -4.51 1.75 -1.77
CA LEU A 31 -5.87 1.27 -1.54
C LEU A 31 -6.03 -0.03 -2.31
N TYR A 32 -6.29 -1.13 -1.62
CA TYR A 32 -6.62 -2.39 -2.27
C TYR A 32 -8.11 -2.45 -2.54
N ASP A 33 -8.47 -2.78 -3.78
CA ASP A 33 -9.82 -3.10 -4.18
C ASP A 33 -9.92 -4.57 -4.55
N ALA A 34 -10.97 -5.20 -4.08
CA ALA A 34 -11.32 -6.58 -4.38
C ALA A 34 -12.57 -6.59 -5.27
N ILE A 35 -12.48 -7.34 -6.36
CA ILE A 35 -13.53 -7.47 -7.37
C ILE A 35 -13.80 -8.95 -7.57
N ASP A 36 -15.05 -9.36 -7.63
CA ASP A 36 -15.43 -10.72 -8.01
C ASP A 36 -14.95 -11.01 -9.44
N ALA A 37 -14.12 -12.01 -9.60
CA ALA A 37 -13.50 -12.35 -10.88
C ALA A 37 -14.50 -12.84 -11.94
N THR A 38 -15.68 -13.31 -11.52
CA THR A 38 -16.71 -13.85 -12.40
C THR A 38 -17.66 -12.77 -12.89
N THR A 39 -18.08 -11.88 -11.98
CA THR A 39 -19.12 -10.87 -12.28
C THR A 39 -18.54 -9.49 -12.55
N GLY A 40 -17.32 -9.18 -12.08
CA GLY A 40 -16.73 -7.86 -12.09
C GLY A 40 -17.27 -6.92 -11.02
N GLU A 41 -18.12 -7.43 -10.13
CA GLU A 41 -18.72 -6.61 -9.07
C GLU A 41 -17.70 -6.31 -7.96
N TYR A 42 -17.84 -5.10 -7.41
CA TYR A 42 -17.05 -4.68 -6.24
C TYR A 42 -17.40 -5.54 -5.02
N VAL A 43 -16.38 -5.92 -4.26
CA VAL A 43 -16.54 -6.73 -3.05
C VAL A 43 -16.15 -5.96 -1.80
N PHE A 44 -14.93 -5.42 -1.74
CA PHE A 44 -14.46 -4.58 -0.64
C PHE A 44 -13.24 -3.76 -1.02
N SER A 45 -12.90 -2.76 -0.19
CA SER A 45 -11.61 -2.06 -0.22
C SER A 45 -10.91 -2.13 1.12
N ILE A 46 -9.58 -2.07 1.09
CA ILE A 46 -8.72 -1.94 2.27
C ILE A 46 -7.82 -0.72 2.08
N ASP A 47 -7.94 0.26 2.98
CA ASP A 47 -6.98 1.36 3.07
C ASP A 47 -5.80 0.93 3.95
N LEU A 48 -4.60 0.96 3.37
CA LEU A 48 -3.38 0.58 4.08
C LEU A 48 -2.85 1.71 4.99
N GLY A 49 -3.56 2.84 5.08
CA GLY A 49 -3.19 3.97 5.94
C GLY A 49 -1.97 4.74 5.44
N LEU A 50 -1.73 4.79 4.13
CA LEU A 50 -0.58 5.47 3.52
C LEU A 50 -0.97 6.70 2.71
N GLN A 51 -2.25 7.05 2.69
CA GLN A 51 -2.77 8.11 1.84
C GLN A 51 -3.66 9.08 2.61
N ASN A 52 -3.78 10.29 2.12
CA ASN A 52 -4.72 11.30 2.61
C ASN A 52 -5.62 11.89 1.50
N LEU A 53 -5.57 11.31 0.31
CA LEU A 53 -6.29 11.80 -0.87
C LEU A 53 -7.75 11.34 -0.92
N VAL A 54 -8.05 10.19 -0.34
CA VAL A 54 -9.40 9.63 -0.25
C VAL A 54 -9.87 9.71 1.20
N SER A 55 -11.00 10.38 1.41
CA SER A 55 -11.60 10.58 2.74
C SER A 55 -12.66 9.54 3.09
N ALA A 56 -13.26 8.90 2.09
CA ALA A 56 -14.25 7.84 2.27
C ALA A 56 -14.32 6.92 1.06
N ILE A 57 -14.69 5.68 1.31
CA ILE A 57 -14.97 4.68 0.28
C ILE A 57 -16.39 4.18 0.53
N ASP A 58 -17.24 4.24 -0.49
CA ASP A 58 -18.58 3.68 -0.42
C ASP A 58 -18.50 2.15 -0.26
N PRO A 59 -19.07 1.57 0.78
CA PRO A 59 -18.91 0.15 1.07
C PRO A 59 -19.68 -0.78 0.11
N ILE A 60 -20.57 -0.23 -0.71
CA ILE A 60 -21.38 -1.00 -1.66
C ILE A 60 -20.79 -0.94 -3.07
N THR A 61 -20.35 0.23 -3.49
CA THR A 61 -19.90 0.48 -4.86
C THR A 61 -18.40 0.60 -5.01
N GLY A 62 -17.65 0.81 -3.91
CA GLY A 62 -16.23 1.12 -3.94
C GLY A 62 -15.91 2.54 -4.42
N ALA A 63 -16.92 3.38 -4.62
CA ALA A 63 -16.73 4.76 -5.06
C ALA A 63 -15.94 5.56 -4.01
N LYS A 64 -14.93 6.29 -4.47
CA LYS A 64 -14.00 7.00 -3.60
C LYS A 64 -14.33 8.49 -3.56
N THR A 65 -14.49 9.03 -2.36
CA THR A 65 -14.66 10.48 -2.12
C THR A 65 -13.29 11.10 -1.88
N LEU A 66 -12.90 12.07 -2.70
CA LEU A 66 -11.62 12.76 -2.54
C LEU A 66 -11.67 13.72 -1.35
N ASN A 67 -10.53 13.84 -0.67
CA ASN A 67 -10.29 14.83 0.38
C ASN A 67 -9.87 16.16 -0.26
N PRO A 68 -10.71 17.20 -0.24
CA PRO A 68 -10.41 18.47 -0.88
C PRO A 68 -9.23 19.20 -0.21
N ASN A 69 -8.93 18.87 1.05
CA ASN A 69 -7.85 19.52 1.80
C ASN A 69 -6.47 18.91 1.50
N ALA A 70 -6.42 17.70 0.95
CA ALA A 70 -5.17 17.04 0.57
C ALA A 70 -4.90 17.12 -0.94
N ALA A 71 -5.92 17.39 -1.76
CA ALA A 71 -5.72 17.52 -3.20
C ALA A 71 -4.79 18.70 -3.51
N PRO A 72 -3.76 18.50 -4.36
CA PRO A 72 -2.89 19.59 -4.80
C PRO A 72 -3.70 20.69 -5.47
N ASN A 73 -3.36 21.93 -5.20
CA ASN A 73 -3.97 23.11 -5.84
C ASN A 73 -2.89 24.16 -6.20
N ALA A 74 -3.32 25.26 -6.79
CA ALA A 74 -2.43 26.35 -7.23
C ALA A 74 -2.24 27.46 -6.18
N GLU A 75 -2.85 27.34 -5.01
CA GLU A 75 -2.94 28.43 -4.03
C GLU A 75 -1.99 28.23 -2.86
N ASP A 76 -1.90 27.03 -2.32
CA ASP A 76 -1.13 26.72 -1.11
C ASP A 76 -0.34 25.41 -1.22
N THR A 77 0.67 25.30 -0.37
CA THR A 77 1.43 24.06 -0.22
C THR A 77 0.72 23.12 0.76
N ARG A 78 0.49 21.88 0.35
CA ARG A 78 -0.20 20.87 1.14
C ARG A 78 0.64 19.61 1.28
N LEU A 79 0.45 18.92 2.40
CA LEU A 79 0.96 17.57 2.55
C LEU A 79 0.09 16.62 1.74
N VAL A 80 0.70 15.94 0.79
CA VAL A 80 0.07 14.94 -0.07
C VAL A 80 0.71 13.59 0.20
N CYS A 81 -0.09 12.64 0.59
CA CYS A 81 0.32 11.25 0.79
C CYS A 81 -0.49 10.33 -0.14
N PRO A 82 0.17 9.37 -0.75
CA PRO A 82 1.61 9.12 -0.75
C PRO A 82 2.39 10.08 -1.68
N PHE A 83 3.71 9.98 -1.63
CA PHE A 83 4.62 10.60 -2.61
C PHE A 83 4.33 10.11 -4.03
N ALA A 84 4.82 10.82 -5.06
CA ALA A 84 4.60 10.52 -6.47
C ALA A 84 4.94 9.07 -6.87
N ASN A 85 5.87 8.42 -6.19
CA ASN A 85 6.17 7.01 -6.40
C ASN A 85 5.12 6.05 -5.80
N GLY A 86 4.19 6.58 -5.02
CA GLY A 86 3.14 5.79 -4.37
C GLY A 86 3.55 5.19 -3.03
N GLY A 87 2.57 4.85 -2.23
CA GLY A 87 2.74 4.00 -1.05
C GLY A 87 3.01 2.54 -1.45
N ARG A 88 2.55 2.17 -2.64
CA ARG A 88 2.85 0.93 -3.34
C ARG A 88 3.28 1.24 -4.78
N ASN A 89 4.17 0.44 -5.35
CA ASN A 89 4.60 0.55 -6.73
C ASN A 89 4.72 -0.84 -7.39
N TRP A 90 5.74 -1.09 -8.20
CA TRP A 90 5.94 -2.33 -8.95
C TRP A 90 6.28 -3.55 -8.08
N GLN A 91 6.68 -3.35 -6.84
CA GLN A 91 7.03 -4.43 -5.92
C GLN A 91 5.81 -5.32 -5.68
N SER A 92 5.94 -6.60 -5.99
CA SER A 92 4.85 -7.55 -5.84
C SER A 92 4.60 -7.88 -4.37
N ALA A 93 3.32 -8.02 -4.03
CA ALA A 93 2.88 -8.59 -2.78
C ALA A 93 2.97 -10.12 -2.80
N ALA A 94 2.89 -10.75 -1.64
CA ALA A 94 2.76 -12.21 -1.54
C ALA A 94 1.50 -12.55 -0.74
N TYR A 95 0.79 -13.59 -1.17
CA TYR A 95 -0.40 -14.09 -0.50
C TYR A 95 -0.18 -15.51 0.00
N ASN A 96 -0.54 -15.77 1.26
CA ASN A 96 -0.59 -17.11 1.83
C ASN A 96 -2.06 -17.57 1.91
N PRO A 97 -2.48 -18.56 1.11
CA PRO A 97 -3.87 -19.01 1.06
C PRO A 97 -4.31 -19.74 2.34
N ASP A 98 -3.39 -20.36 3.08
CA ASP A 98 -3.72 -21.10 4.30
C ASP A 98 -4.09 -20.14 5.45
N THR A 99 -3.33 -19.05 5.59
CA THR A 99 -3.54 -18.05 6.64
C THR A 99 -4.42 -16.88 6.19
N LYS A 100 -4.72 -16.76 4.89
CA LYS A 100 -5.40 -15.60 4.26
C LYS A 100 -4.60 -14.30 4.38
N MET A 101 -3.31 -14.39 4.61
CA MET A 101 -2.44 -13.24 4.82
C MET A 101 -1.88 -12.70 3.51
N LEU A 102 -1.94 -11.39 3.35
CA LEU A 102 -1.31 -10.63 2.27
C LEU A 102 -0.15 -9.81 2.84
N TYR A 103 1.05 -10.02 2.30
CA TYR A 103 2.28 -9.34 2.72
C TYR A 103 2.70 -8.30 1.71
N LEU A 104 2.93 -7.09 2.18
CA LEU A 104 3.03 -5.89 1.37
C LEU A 104 4.30 -5.09 1.67
N PRO A 105 5.24 -4.98 0.70
CA PRO A 105 6.32 -4.01 0.79
C PRO A 105 5.78 -2.62 0.41
N LEU A 106 5.85 -1.66 1.32
CA LEU A 106 5.21 -0.36 1.22
C LEU A 106 6.17 0.80 1.50
N SER A 107 5.92 1.95 0.90
CA SER A 107 6.63 3.21 1.15
C SER A 107 5.80 4.15 1.99
N GLU A 108 6.36 4.64 3.09
CA GLU A 108 5.76 5.62 4.00
C GLU A 108 6.26 7.04 3.69
N ILE A 109 6.20 7.42 2.41
CA ILE A 109 6.69 8.70 1.93
C ILE A 109 5.52 9.55 1.46
N CYS A 110 5.45 10.77 1.97
CA CYS A 110 4.57 11.84 1.51
C CYS A 110 5.39 12.90 0.75
N MET A 111 4.73 13.93 0.28
CA MET A 111 5.35 15.10 -0.35
C MET A 111 4.63 16.37 0.06
N ASN A 112 5.37 17.46 0.15
CA ASN A 112 4.77 18.77 0.14
C ASN A 112 4.55 19.18 -1.30
N GLY A 113 3.28 19.34 -1.69
CA GLY A 113 2.83 19.68 -3.03
C GLY A 113 2.10 21.02 -3.04
N GLY A 114 2.49 21.90 -3.95
CA GLY A 114 1.88 23.23 -4.04
C GLY A 114 2.29 23.99 -5.31
N PRO A 115 2.01 25.29 -5.35
CA PRO A 115 2.28 26.10 -6.52
C PRO A 115 3.78 26.14 -6.87
N THR A 116 4.09 26.10 -8.14
CA THR A 116 5.47 26.10 -8.65
C THR A 116 6.05 27.52 -8.83
N GLY A 117 5.38 28.54 -8.35
CA GLY A 117 5.78 29.94 -8.52
C GLY A 117 5.48 30.54 -9.89
N ASN A 118 5.15 29.74 -10.88
CA ASN A 118 4.83 30.17 -12.25
C ASN A 118 3.34 30.00 -12.59
N GLY A 119 2.47 29.89 -11.56
CA GLY A 119 1.03 29.69 -11.76
C GLY A 119 0.62 28.31 -12.24
N GLY A 120 1.54 27.36 -12.29
CA GLY A 120 1.28 25.97 -12.68
C GLY A 120 1.12 25.06 -11.47
N LEU A 121 0.27 24.04 -11.62
CA LEU A 121 0.26 22.90 -10.74
C LEU A 121 1.55 22.08 -10.94
N LEU A 122 1.93 21.31 -9.92
CA LEU A 122 3.08 20.42 -9.94
C LEU A 122 3.28 19.75 -11.28
N SER A 123 4.34 20.10 -11.97
CA SER A 123 4.86 19.29 -13.06
C SER A 123 5.87 18.30 -12.50
N SER A 124 5.92 17.10 -13.07
CA SER A 124 6.88 16.08 -12.70
C SER A 124 8.30 16.65 -12.66
N GLY A 125 8.92 16.65 -11.49
CA GLY A 125 10.31 17.06 -11.30
C GLY A 125 10.54 18.42 -10.62
N SER A 126 9.53 19.25 -10.40
CA SER A 126 9.70 20.53 -9.73
C SER A 126 9.08 20.53 -8.33
N GLN A 127 9.92 20.74 -7.32
CA GLN A 127 9.54 21.06 -5.92
C GLN A 127 8.74 19.99 -5.15
N LEU A 128 8.96 18.71 -5.43
CA LEU A 128 8.48 17.63 -4.58
C LEU A 128 9.55 17.33 -3.51
N THR A 129 9.32 17.77 -2.30
CA THR A 129 10.19 17.41 -1.18
C THR A 129 9.62 16.15 -0.50
N PRO A 130 10.33 15.01 -0.57
CA PRO A 130 9.94 13.83 0.18
C PRO A 130 9.92 14.13 1.67
N THR A 131 8.86 13.72 2.33
CA THR A 131 8.72 13.83 3.77
C THR A 131 8.17 12.52 4.32
N PRO A 132 8.55 12.10 5.54
CA PRO A 132 7.98 10.91 6.13
C PRO A 132 6.46 11.03 6.27
N LEU A 133 5.76 9.90 6.17
CA LEU A 133 4.36 9.83 6.55
C LEU A 133 4.22 10.29 8.02
N PRO A 134 3.23 11.12 8.38
CA PRO A 134 2.92 11.39 9.77
C PRO A 134 2.83 10.09 10.58
N ASP A 135 3.33 10.07 11.79
CA ASP A 135 3.38 8.91 12.70
C ASP A 135 4.28 7.74 12.25
N SER A 136 5.13 7.93 11.24
CA SER A 136 6.10 6.90 10.82
C SER A 136 7.40 6.91 11.62
N ASP A 137 7.55 7.75 12.63
CA ASP A 137 8.80 7.98 13.38
C ASP A 137 10.00 8.34 12.47
N GLY A 138 9.74 9.06 11.40
CA GLY A 138 10.74 9.44 10.40
C GLY A 138 11.21 8.30 9.49
N LYS A 139 10.54 7.16 9.53
CA LYS A 139 10.82 6.01 8.65
C LYS A 139 10.10 6.16 7.32
N PHE A 140 10.69 5.58 6.27
CA PHE A 140 10.22 5.72 4.90
C PHE A 140 9.66 4.43 4.30
N GLY A 141 9.68 3.34 5.03
CA GLY A 141 9.17 2.07 4.53
C GLY A 141 8.61 1.17 5.59
N ARG A 142 7.82 0.20 5.15
CA ARG A 142 7.37 -0.89 6.01
C ARG A 142 7.04 -2.16 5.23
N MET A 143 7.22 -3.30 5.87
CA MET A 143 6.55 -4.55 5.51
C MET A 143 5.26 -4.62 6.32
N GLN A 144 4.14 -4.88 5.67
CA GLN A 144 2.83 -4.96 6.32
C GLN A 144 2.15 -6.28 5.96
N ALA A 145 1.55 -6.92 6.95
CA ALA A 145 0.69 -8.07 6.76
C ALA A 145 -0.77 -7.69 7.03
N VAL A 146 -1.64 -8.08 6.11
CA VAL A 146 -3.09 -7.83 6.18
C VAL A 146 -3.80 -9.17 6.08
N ASN A 147 -4.70 -9.44 7.01
CA ASN A 147 -5.58 -10.60 6.94
C ASN A 147 -6.77 -10.28 6.03
N LEU A 148 -6.86 -10.93 4.88
CA LEU A 148 -7.94 -10.69 3.92
C LEU A 148 -9.29 -11.25 4.38
N GLY A 149 -9.29 -12.21 5.30
CA GLY A 149 -10.53 -12.76 5.87
C GLY A 149 -11.20 -11.76 6.82
N THR A 150 -10.44 -11.07 7.66
CA THR A 150 -10.93 -10.02 8.57
C THR A 150 -10.87 -8.63 7.95
N ARG A 151 -10.04 -8.44 6.91
CA ARG A 151 -9.73 -7.15 6.26
C ARG A 151 -8.97 -6.18 7.17
N GLU A 152 -8.26 -6.70 8.15
CA GLU A 152 -7.55 -5.92 9.17
C GLU A 152 -6.04 -6.07 9.03
N LEU A 153 -5.33 -5.03 9.47
CA LEU A 153 -3.89 -5.09 9.67
C LEU A 153 -3.58 -6.09 10.79
N ASP A 154 -2.75 -7.08 10.49
CA ASP A 154 -2.29 -8.05 11.47
C ASP A 154 -0.98 -7.59 12.13
N TRP A 155 0.03 -7.28 11.33
CA TRP A 155 1.28 -6.71 11.81
C TRP A 155 1.92 -5.77 10.79
N SER A 156 2.81 -4.91 11.26
CA SER A 156 3.69 -4.09 10.42
C SER A 156 5.07 -3.96 11.01
N PHE A 157 6.08 -3.97 10.15
CA PHE A 157 7.48 -3.71 10.51
C PHE A 157 7.98 -2.50 9.73
N ARG A 158 8.28 -1.42 10.43
CA ARG A 158 8.74 -0.17 9.83
C ARG A 158 10.25 -0.14 9.66
N GLU A 159 10.69 0.39 8.52
CA GLU A 159 12.09 0.47 8.10
C GLU A 159 12.50 1.92 7.84
N VAL A 160 13.78 2.21 8.08
CA VAL A 160 14.34 3.55 7.82
C VAL A 160 14.26 3.89 6.32
N VAL A 161 14.41 2.90 5.45
CA VAL A 161 14.35 3.05 3.99
C VAL A 161 13.19 2.25 3.41
N SER A 162 12.69 2.68 2.25
CA SER A 162 11.62 1.96 1.56
C SER A 162 12.09 0.58 1.10
N PRO A 163 11.24 -0.46 1.22
CA PRO A 163 11.52 -1.75 0.61
C PRO A 163 11.52 -1.61 -0.92
N THR A 164 12.45 -2.31 -1.56
CA THR A 164 12.65 -2.27 -3.01
C THR A 164 12.55 -3.62 -3.68
N SER A 165 12.33 -4.67 -2.90
CA SER A 165 12.04 -6.01 -3.43
C SER A 165 10.55 -6.34 -3.34
N ALA A 166 10.14 -7.37 -4.07
CA ALA A 166 8.89 -8.06 -3.82
C ALA A 166 8.90 -8.75 -2.46
N ALA A 167 7.73 -9.00 -1.89
CA ALA A 167 7.56 -9.96 -0.81
C ALA A 167 7.53 -11.39 -1.38
N LEU A 168 8.02 -12.35 -0.60
CA LEU A 168 7.94 -13.78 -0.92
C LEU A 168 7.47 -14.52 0.33
N ALA A 169 6.27 -15.07 0.30
CA ALA A 169 5.75 -15.96 1.33
C ALA A 169 6.05 -17.41 0.99
N THR A 170 6.36 -18.21 2.00
CA THR A 170 6.66 -19.64 1.86
C THR A 170 5.67 -20.48 2.65
N ALA A 171 5.45 -21.72 2.21
CA ALA A 171 4.62 -22.69 2.95
C ALA A 171 5.20 -23.05 4.34
N GLY A 172 6.46 -22.73 4.59
CA GLY A 172 7.11 -22.93 5.89
C GLY A 172 6.86 -21.83 6.91
N GLY A 173 5.96 -20.87 6.63
CA GLY A 173 5.61 -19.80 7.57
C GLY A 173 6.65 -18.68 7.64
N VAL A 174 7.42 -18.48 6.58
CA VAL A 174 8.42 -17.40 6.51
C VAL A 174 8.12 -16.49 5.32
N VAL A 175 8.18 -15.19 5.55
CA VAL A 175 8.07 -14.15 4.54
C VAL A 175 9.39 -13.43 4.38
N PHE A 176 9.83 -13.24 3.15
CA PHE A 176 11.09 -12.56 2.83
C PHE A 176 10.82 -11.21 2.14
N GLY A 177 11.71 -10.25 2.38
CA GLY A 177 11.74 -8.96 1.72
C GLY A 177 13.10 -8.29 1.81
N GLY A 178 13.40 -7.41 0.86
CA GLY A 178 14.64 -6.63 0.82
C GLY A 178 14.39 -5.13 0.76
N ALA A 179 15.34 -4.35 1.20
CA ALA A 179 15.27 -2.91 1.24
C ALA A 179 16.52 -2.23 0.66
N LEU A 180 16.46 -0.90 0.47
CA LEU A 180 17.54 -0.09 -0.11
C LEU A 180 18.83 -0.08 0.73
N ASP A 181 18.77 -0.46 2.01
CA ASP A 181 19.93 -0.57 2.90
C ASP A 181 20.72 -1.87 2.71
N GLU A 182 20.54 -2.53 1.56
CA GLU A 182 21.15 -3.82 1.23
C GLU A 182 20.74 -4.96 2.20
N SER A 183 19.73 -4.74 3.03
CA SER A 183 19.23 -5.76 3.94
C SER A 183 18.26 -6.71 3.23
N PHE A 184 18.39 -7.99 3.54
CA PHE A 184 17.40 -9.01 3.24
C PHE A 184 16.86 -9.55 4.56
N LYS A 185 15.56 -9.56 4.71
CA LYS A 185 14.90 -9.87 5.98
C LYS A 185 13.97 -11.06 5.83
N ALA A 186 13.85 -11.81 6.92
CA ALA A 186 12.87 -12.88 7.07
C ALA A 186 11.95 -12.54 8.24
N PHE A 187 10.66 -12.69 8.03
CA PHE A 187 9.58 -12.46 9.00
C PHE A 187 8.85 -13.77 9.27
N ASP A 188 8.41 -13.98 10.48
CA ASP A 188 7.45 -15.03 10.81
C ASP A 188 6.07 -14.59 10.26
N ASP A 189 5.38 -15.45 9.51
CA ASP A 189 4.11 -15.10 8.86
C ASP A 189 2.96 -14.88 9.85
N ALA A 190 3.03 -15.51 11.01
CA ALA A 190 1.99 -15.47 12.04
C ALA A 190 2.23 -14.41 13.13
N ARG A 191 3.39 -13.74 13.14
CA ARG A 191 3.77 -12.85 14.26
C ARG A 191 4.76 -11.78 13.80
N ASP A 192 4.62 -10.59 14.35
CA ASP A 192 5.62 -9.49 14.36
C ASP A 192 6.94 -9.92 15.07
N ARG A 193 7.45 -11.12 14.84
CA ARG A 193 8.64 -11.62 15.54
C ARG A 193 9.86 -11.66 14.64
N LYS A 194 10.68 -10.62 14.85
CA LYS A 194 12.11 -10.52 14.57
C LYS A 194 12.50 -10.82 13.13
N SER A 195 12.53 -9.76 12.34
CA SER A 195 13.37 -9.74 11.14
C SER A 195 14.80 -10.15 11.53
N THR A 196 15.25 -11.27 11.00
CA THR A 196 16.67 -11.59 11.01
C THR A 196 17.27 -10.93 9.77
N ARG A 197 18.20 -10.01 9.97
CA ARG A 197 19.00 -9.47 8.86
C ARG A 197 19.91 -10.60 8.39
N LEU A 198 19.71 -11.03 7.16
CA LEU A 198 20.60 -11.94 6.48
C LEU A 198 21.65 -11.09 5.75
N ASN A 199 22.88 -11.13 6.18
CA ASN A 199 24.02 -10.47 5.53
C ASN A 199 24.51 -11.30 4.36
#